data_11ed1a4d2ea466f2a0ed880ae3230554
#
_entry.id   11ed1a4d2ea466f2a0ed880ae3230554
#
_cell.length_a   1.000
_cell.length_b   1.000
_cell.length_c   1.000
_cell.angle_alpha   90.00
_cell.angle_beta   90.00
_cell.angle_gamma   90.00
#
_symmetry.space_group_name_H-M   'P 1'
#
loop_
_entity.id
_entity.type
_entity.pdbx_description
1 polymer ?
#
loop_
_entity_poly.entity_id
_entity_poly.type
_entity_poly.pdbx_seq_one_letter_code
_entity_poly.pdbx_strand_id
1 'polypeptide(L)'
;MRNLRRLLIIATMLTLGCLGAGNVFAGKSVQLTQGSILEQIMKRGVLRVGMDTFVPWAMKDKTGKLIGFEIDVATRLAEDMGVKVEFVPTKWSGIIPALLTGKFDVIIGGMGILPSRNLKVNFTNPYDFTGMSMVASKNKAAGMTSLEAFNKPGVVIAARLGSTAVTATKKYLPKAEIRMFDDESQAYQ
;
A
#
# COMPACT_ATOMS: atom_id res chain seq x y z
N MET A 1 45.69 10.48 -66.62
CA MET A 1 46.14 10.45 -65.21
C MET A 1 45.34 11.44 -64.33
N ARG A 2 44.79 12.53 -64.82
CA ARG A 2 44.02 13.52 -64.02
C ARG A 2 42.63 13.04 -63.58
N ASN A 3 41.97 12.20 -64.39
CA ASN A 3 40.63 11.67 -64.11
C ASN A 3 40.69 10.47 -63.16
N LEU A 4 41.76 9.73 -63.09
CA LEU A 4 41.94 8.59 -62.16
C LEU A 4 42.14 9.10 -60.71
N ARG A 5 42.86 10.20 -60.54
CA ARG A 5 43.02 10.85 -59.22
C ARG A 5 41.72 11.45 -58.66
N ARG A 6 40.83 11.95 -59.52
CA ARG A 6 39.50 12.48 -59.10
C ARG A 6 38.54 11.34 -58.67
N LEU A 7 38.60 10.21 -59.37
CA LEU A 7 37.83 8.98 -58.98
C LEU A 7 38.29 8.40 -57.63
N LEU A 8 39.61 8.40 -57.36
CA LEU A 8 40.17 7.93 -56.11
C LEU A 8 39.78 8.84 -54.91
N ILE A 9 39.72 10.16 -55.10
CA ILE A 9 39.33 11.10 -54.04
C ILE A 9 37.84 11.00 -53.73
N ILE A 10 36.99 10.75 -54.72
CA ILE A 10 35.55 10.58 -54.51
C ILE A 10 35.26 9.24 -53.83
N ALA A 11 36.00 8.16 -54.17
CA ALA A 11 35.86 6.88 -53.52
C ALA A 11 36.32 6.92 -52.02
N THR A 12 37.40 7.63 -51.70
CA THR A 12 37.81 7.79 -50.29
C THR A 12 36.92 8.68 -49.48
N MET A 13 36.25 9.69 -50.05
CA MET A 13 35.24 10.51 -49.35
C MET A 13 33.96 9.74 -49.09
N LEU A 14 33.52 8.81 -49.95
CA LEU A 14 32.35 8.00 -49.71
C LEU A 14 32.57 6.92 -48.65
N THR A 15 33.82 6.39 -48.49
CA THR A 15 34.09 5.40 -47.45
C THR A 15 34.27 6.00 -46.06
N LEU A 16 34.68 7.28 -45.93
CA LEU A 16 34.76 7.98 -44.64
C LEU A 16 33.39 8.44 -44.12
N GLY A 17 32.39 8.62 -44.99
CA GLY A 17 31.03 9.01 -44.60
C GLY A 17 30.20 7.89 -43.97
N CYS A 18 30.54 6.61 -44.19
CA CYS A 18 29.82 5.48 -43.62
C CYS A 18 30.30 5.01 -42.24
N LEU A 19 31.50 5.47 -41.78
CA LEU A 19 32.04 5.12 -40.48
C LEU A 19 31.61 6.03 -39.34
N GLY A 20 30.91 7.13 -39.64
CA GLY A 20 30.40 8.10 -38.62
C GLY A 20 28.94 7.95 -38.20
N ALA A 21 28.15 7.07 -38.84
CA ALA A 21 26.70 6.98 -38.60
C ALA A 21 26.28 5.84 -37.63
N GLY A 22 27.26 5.17 -37.01
CA GLY A 22 27.01 3.99 -36.18
C GLY A 22 26.83 4.21 -34.67
N ASN A 23 26.93 5.43 -34.16
CA ASN A 23 26.99 5.64 -32.70
C ASN A 23 25.97 6.64 -32.14
N VAL A 24 24.81 6.85 -32.75
CA VAL A 24 23.87 7.86 -32.27
C VAL A 24 22.60 7.28 -31.63
N PHE A 25 22.46 5.97 -31.48
CA PHE A 25 21.34 5.41 -30.69
C PHE A 25 21.78 4.24 -29.81
N ALA A 26 22.91 4.37 -29.10
CA ALA A 26 23.00 3.76 -27.79
C ALA A 26 22.24 4.66 -26.82
N GLY A 27 20.96 4.88 -27.08
CA GLY A 27 20.06 5.36 -26.06
C GLY A 27 20.24 4.41 -24.87
N LYS A 28 20.61 4.94 -23.70
CA LYS A 28 20.53 4.20 -22.44
C LYS A 28 19.22 3.45 -22.51
N SER A 29 19.28 2.14 -22.72
CA SER A 29 18.19 1.27 -22.38
C SER A 29 17.96 1.56 -20.90
N VAL A 30 16.94 2.37 -20.62
CA VAL A 30 16.42 2.45 -19.26
C VAL A 30 16.26 1.01 -18.88
N GLN A 31 17.07 0.53 -17.95
CA GLN A 31 16.87 -0.79 -17.37
C GLN A 31 15.53 -0.76 -16.67
N LEU A 32 14.46 -1.03 -17.43
CA LEU A 32 13.12 -1.33 -16.94
C LEU A 32 13.08 -2.70 -16.24
N THR A 33 14.23 -3.28 -15.95
CA THR A 33 14.42 -4.48 -15.17
C THR A 33 14.97 -4.16 -13.78
N GLN A 34 14.33 -3.27 -13.06
CA GLN A 34 14.16 -3.58 -11.65
C GLN A 34 13.20 -4.76 -11.65
N GLY A 35 13.69 -5.96 -11.32
CA GLY A 35 12.88 -7.16 -11.26
C GLY A 35 11.60 -6.87 -10.49
N SER A 36 10.47 -7.41 -10.91
CA SER A 36 9.19 -7.15 -10.28
C SER A 36 9.31 -7.37 -8.76
N ILE A 37 8.49 -6.72 -7.96
CA ILE A 37 8.48 -6.96 -6.50
C ILE A 37 8.32 -8.45 -6.21
N LEU A 38 7.53 -9.17 -7.03
CA LEU A 38 7.39 -10.61 -6.93
C LEU A 38 8.73 -11.35 -7.12
N GLU A 39 9.51 -11.01 -8.14
CA GLU A 39 10.84 -11.61 -8.34
C GLU A 39 11.78 -11.33 -7.17
N GLN A 40 11.74 -10.12 -6.62
CA GLN A 40 12.53 -9.78 -5.44
C GLN A 40 12.13 -10.60 -4.22
N ILE A 41 10.81 -10.82 -3.99
CA ILE A 41 10.28 -11.68 -2.92
C ILE A 41 10.79 -13.11 -3.10
N MET A 42 10.62 -13.68 -4.31
CA MET A 42 11.04 -15.05 -4.61
C MET A 42 12.55 -15.23 -4.46
N LYS A 43 13.36 -14.30 -4.94
CA LYS A 43 14.82 -14.33 -4.79
C LYS A 43 15.27 -14.21 -3.34
N ARG A 44 14.60 -13.40 -2.55
CA ARG A 44 14.89 -13.20 -1.11
C ARG A 44 14.38 -14.36 -0.26
N GLY A 45 13.35 -15.07 -0.72
CA GLY A 45 12.68 -16.14 0.02
C GLY A 45 11.83 -15.65 1.20
N VAL A 46 11.45 -14.37 1.20
CA VAL A 46 10.69 -13.74 2.28
C VAL A 46 9.68 -12.76 1.73
N LEU A 47 8.42 -12.90 2.14
CA LEU A 47 7.33 -11.93 1.94
C LEU A 47 7.26 -11.01 3.16
N ARG A 48 7.55 -9.72 2.99
CA ARG A 48 7.41 -8.72 4.05
C ARG A 48 6.01 -8.14 4.01
N VAL A 49 5.29 -8.25 5.13
CA VAL A 49 3.88 -7.85 5.25
C VAL A 49 3.75 -6.69 6.23
N GLY A 50 3.36 -5.52 5.71
CA GLY A 50 2.98 -4.37 6.52
C GLY A 50 1.61 -4.58 7.14
N MET A 51 1.49 -4.42 8.45
CA MET A 51 0.24 -4.56 9.19
C MET A 51 0.22 -3.65 10.40
N ASP A 52 -0.97 -3.36 10.90
CA ASP A 52 -1.18 -2.74 12.21
C ASP A 52 -2.02 -3.66 13.07
N THR A 53 -1.99 -3.48 14.38
CA THR A 53 -2.80 -4.28 15.30
C THR A 53 -4.21 -3.73 15.38
N PHE A 54 -5.19 -4.61 15.23
CA PHE A 54 -6.61 -4.37 15.52
C PHE A 54 -7.33 -5.68 15.86
N VAL A 55 -7.98 -5.68 16.99
CA VAL A 55 -8.61 -6.87 17.56
C VAL A 55 -9.97 -7.10 16.91
N PRO A 56 -10.32 -8.34 16.54
CA PRO A 56 -9.57 -9.61 16.72
C PRO A 56 -8.75 -10.00 15.48
N TRP A 57 -8.68 -9.16 14.46
CA TRP A 57 -8.17 -9.51 13.12
C TRP A 57 -6.66 -9.64 13.06
N ALA A 58 -5.93 -8.80 13.82
CA ALA A 58 -4.48 -8.86 13.98
C ALA A 58 -4.13 -8.38 15.40
N MET A 59 -3.62 -9.27 16.22
CA MET A 59 -3.30 -8.96 17.62
C MET A 59 -2.13 -9.82 18.12
N LYS A 60 -1.66 -9.54 19.32
CA LYS A 60 -0.70 -10.40 20.03
C LYS A 60 -1.44 -11.23 21.08
N ASP A 61 -1.10 -12.49 21.15
CA ASP A 61 -1.52 -13.34 22.24
C ASP A 61 -0.74 -13.03 23.55
N LYS A 62 -1.01 -13.80 24.60
CA LYS A 62 -0.35 -13.63 25.92
C LYS A 62 1.17 -13.87 25.88
N THR A 63 1.68 -14.57 24.87
CA THR A 63 3.11 -14.84 24.66
C THR A 63 3.79 -13.77 23.79
N GLY A 64 3.01 -12.85 23.23
CA GLY A 64 3.49 -11.83 22.29
C GLY A 64 3.50 -12.28 20.83
N LYS A 65 3.04 -13.50 20.53
CA LYS A 65 2.92 -14.03 19.17
C LYS A 65 1.77 -13.32 18.44
N LEU A 66 2.01 -12.95 17.18
CA LEU A 66 0.96 -12.42 16.29
C LEU A 66 -0.03 -13.53 15.94
N ILE A 67 -1.32 -13.22 16.08
CA ILE A 67 -2.45 -14.10 15.77
C ILE A 67 -3.59 -13.29 15.16
N GLY A 68 -4.52 -13.97 14.50
CA GLY A 68 -5.73 -13.40 13.93
C GLY A 68 -5.86 -13.65 12.44
N PHE A 69 -7.03 -13.35 11.89
CA PHE A 69 -7.38 -13.63 10.50
C PHE A 69 -6.36 -13.07 9.50
N GLU A 70 -5.96 -11.82 9.65
CA GLU A 70 -5.00 -11.17 8.74
C GLU A 70 -3.60 -11.83 8.82
N ILE A 71 -3.23 -12.32 10.00
CA ILE A 71 -1.98 -13.05 10.21
C ILE A 71 -2.03 -14.40 9.48
N ASP A 72 -3.16 -15.10 9.57
CA ASP A 72 -3.37 -16.37 8.90
C ASP A 72 -3.40 -16.23 7.39
N VAL A 73 -4.10 -15.20 6.85
CA VAL A 73 -4.11 -14.86 5.41
C VAL A 73 -2.70 -14.59 4.90
N ALA A 74 -1.92 -13.78 5.60
CA ALA A 74 -0.56 -13.46 5.22
C ALA A 74 0.38 -14.68 5.26
N THR A 75 0.22 -15.50 6.29
CA THR A 75 0.99 -16.74 6.46
C THR A 75 0.68 -17.70 5.33
N ARG A 76 -0.60 -17.92 5.04
CA ARG A 76 -1.05 -18.80 3.96
C ARG A 76 -0.55 -18.34 2.60
N LEU A 77 -0.63 -17.04 2.31
CA LEU A 77 -0.09 -16.48 1.06
C LEU A 77 1.41 -16.77 0.91
N ALA A 78 2.19 -16.56 1.95
CA ALA A 78 3.62 -16.84 1.92
C ALA A 78 3.92 -18.34 1.73
N GLU A 79 3.15 -19.23 2.39
CA GLU A 79 3.24 -20.69 2.19
C GLU A 79 2.93 -21.09 0.75
N ASP A 80 1.85 -20.58 0.16
CA ASP A 80 1.46 -20.85 -1.24
C ASP A 80 2.51 -20.32 -2.23
N MET A 81 3.25 -19.26 -1.88
CA MET A 81 4.39 -18.74 -2.64
C MET A 81 5.69 -19.52 -2.39
N GLY A 82 5.76 -20.43 -1.42
CA GLY A 82 6.98 -21.16 -1.04
C GLY A 82 8.03 -20.28 -0.38
N VAL A 83 7.64 -19.19 0.31
CA VAL A 83 8.53 -18.25 0.99
C VAL A 83 8.15 -18.09 2.46
N LYS A 84 9.05 -17.52 3.27
CA LYS A 84 8.75 -17.17 4.67
C LYS A 84 7.95 -15.86 4.73
N VAL A 85 7.11 -15.71 5.75
CA VAL A 85 6.44 -14.44 6.06
C VAL A 85 7.25 -13.67 7.12
N GLU A 86 7.36 -12.35 6.92
CA GLU A 86 7.90 -11.41 7.90
C GLU A 86 6.87 -10.30 8.13
N PHE A 87 6.37 -10.17 9.35
CA PHE A 87 5.43 -9.11 9.71
C PHE A 87 6.19 -7.85 10.11
N VAL A 88 5.79 -6.71 9.54
CA VAL A 88 6.36 -5.38 9.80
C VAL A 88 5.29 -4.48 10.40
N PRO A 89 5.11 -4.48 11.74
CA PRO A 89 4.14 -3.63 12.41
C PRO A 89 4.40 -2.16 12.09
N THR A 90 3.36 -1.47 11.66
CA THR A 90 3.46 -0.09 11.19
C THR A 90 2.15 0.63 11.51
N LYS A 91 2.23 1.83 12.11
CA LYS A 91 1.05 2.64 12.41
C LYS A 91 0.19 2.84 11.18
N TRP A 92 -1.12 2.70 11.34
CA TRP A 92 -2.07 2.75 10.22
C TRP A 92 -1.97 4.02 9.39
N SER A 93 -1.80 5.18 10.03
CA SER A 93 -1.66 6.47 9.36
C SER A 93 -0.45 6.55 8.43
N GLY A 94 0.60 5.78 8.70
CA GLY A 94 1.86 5.73 7.93
C GLY A 94 2.02 4.50 7.02
N ILE A 95 1.05 3.59 6.99
CA ILE A 95 1.25 2.27 6.36
C ILE A 95 1.39 2.36 4.82
N ILE A 96 0.58 3.18 4.14
CA ILE A 96 0.70 3.39 2.69
C ILE A 96 2.03 4.10 2.34
N PRO A 97 2.43 5.21 2.98
CA PRO A 97 3.77 5.77 2.79
C PRO A 97 4.90 4.76 3.00
N ALA A 98 4.80 3.89 4.01
CA ALA A 98 5.81 2.86 4.25
C ALA A 98 5.87 1.79 3.14
N LEU A 99 4.74 1.40 2.54
CA LEU A 99 4.70 0.55 1.35
C LEU A 99 5.41 1.23 0.16
N LEU A 100 5.10 2.50 -0.10
CA LEU A 100 5.66 3.24 -1.22
C LEU A 100 7.18 3.45 -1.11
N THR A 101 7.71 3.44 0.11
CA THR A 101 9.17 3.49 0.35
C THR A 101 9.84 2.11 0.38
N GLY A 102 9.09 1.02 0.13
CA GLY A 102 9.63 -0.34 0.08
C GLY A 102 9.99 -0.94 1.45
N LYS A 103 9.41 -0.40 2.54
CA LYS A 103 9.63 -0.95 3.89
C LYS A 103 9.13 -2.40 3.99
N PHE A 104 8.08 -2.73 3.26
CA PHE A 104 7.51 -4.06 3.08
C PHE A 104 6.93 -4.19 1.66
N ASP A 105 6.50 -5.38 1.29
CA ASP A 105 6.13 -5.72 -0.08
C ASP A 105 4.62 -5.61 -0.31
N VAL A 106 3.83 -5.85 0.73
CA VAL A 106 2.36 -5.86 0.68
C VAL A 106 1.78 -5.39 2.01
N ILE A 107 0.60 -4.82 1.99
CA ILE A 107 -0.21 -4.55 3.19
C ILE A 107 -1.28 -5.63 3.27
N ILE A 108 -1.32 -6.37 4.39
CA ILE A 108 -2.41 -7.29 4.75
C ILE A 108 -2.85 -6.90 6.17
N GLY A 109 -4.06 -6.35 6.28
CA GLY A 109 -4.52 -5.74 7.53
C GLY A 109 -5.90 -5.10 7.41
N GLY A 110 -6.82 -5.69 6.65
CA GLY A 110 -8.19 -5.21 6.52
C GLY A 110 -8.30 -3.85 5.83
N MET A 111 -7.41 -3.55 4.88
CA MET A 111 -7.42 -2.25 4.21
C MET A 111 -8.56 -2.16 3.19
N GLY A 112 -9.61 -1.41 3.50
CA GLY A 112 -10.71 -1.16 2.57
C GLY A 112 -10.27 -0.50 1.27
N ILE A 113 -10.79 -0.97 0.14
CA ILE A 113 -10.56 -0.41 -1.19
C ILE A 113 -11.31 0.92 -1.29
N LEU A 114 -10.57 2.02 -1.43
CA LEU A 114 -11.11 3.37 -1.59
C LEU A 114 -10.50 4.04 -2.83
N PRO A 115 -11.28 4.84 -3.60
CA PRO A 115 -10.74 5.56 -4.76
C PRO A 115 -9.51 6.40 -4.41
N SER A 116 -9.51 7.08 -3.27
CA SER A 116 -8.38 7.89 -2.80
C SER A 116 -7.11 7.08 -2.51
N ARG A 117 -7.24 5.81 -2.14
CA ARG A 117 -6.12 4.88 -1.94
C ARG A 117 -5.65 4.29 -3.26
N ASN A 118 -6.58 3.97 -4.18
CA ASN A 118 -6.25 3.47 -5.53
C ASN A 118 -5.41 4.44 -6.37
N LEU A 119 -5.46 5.74 -6.07
CA LEU A 119 -4.58 6.73 -6.69
C LEU A 119 -3.10 6.59 -6.28
N LYS A 120 -2.81 5.80 -5.24
CA LYS A 120 -1.46 5.66 -4.66
C LYS A 120 -0.93 4.24 -4.70
N VAL A 121 -1.80 3.25 -4.56
CA VAL A 121 -1.46 1.83 -4.46
C VAL A 121 -2.46 0.98 -5.22
N ASN A 122 -2.02 -0.18 -5.70
CA ASN A 122 -2.90 -1.17 -6.32
C ASN A 122 -3.47 -2.09 -5.23
N PHE A 123 -4.71 -2.51 -5.42
CA PHE A 123 -5.36 -3.53 -4.61
C PHE A 123 -5.51 -4.83 -5.39
N THR A 124 -5.52 -5.94 -4.67
CA THR A 124 -5.97 -7.24 -5.18
C THR A 124 -7.50 -7.28 -5.28
N ASN A 125 -8.05 -8.38 -5.77
CA ASN A 125 -9.44 -8.69 -5.50
C ASN A 125 -9.67 -8.74 -3.97
N PRO A 126 -10.83 -8.28 -3.47
CA PRO A 126 -11.14 -8.37 -2.06
C PRO A 126 -11.22 -9.84 -1.62
N TYR A 127 -10.61 -10.17 -0.49
CA TYR A 127 -10.68 -11.50 0.11
C TYR A 127 -11.67 -11.57 1.28
N ASP A 128 -12.22 -10.41 1.69
CA ASP A 128 -13.29 -10.31 2.68
C ASP A 128 -14.16 -9.08 2.43
N PHE A 129 -15.40 -9.11 2.91
CA PHE A 129 -16.35 -8.02 2.82
C PHE A 129 -16.93 -7.74 4.20
N THR A 130 -16.85 -6.48 4.61
CA THR A 130 -17.33 -6.05 5.93
C THR A 130 -17.97 -4.67 5.84
N GLY A 131 -18.62 -4.26 6.93
CA GLY A 131 -19.20 -2.94 7.09
C GLY A 131 -18.58 -2.17 8.26
N MET A 132 -18.97 -0.89 8.37
CA MET A 132 -18.60 -0.06 9.49
C MET A 132 -19.68 -0.11 10.54
N SER A 133 -19.31 -0.42 11.78
CA SER A 133 -20.21 -0.40 12.95
C SER A 133 -19.73 0.64 13.95
N MET A 134 -20.65 1.19 14.72
CA MET A 134 -20.36 2.12 15.81
C MET A 134 -20.70 1.47 17.15
N VAL A 135 -19.79 1.54 18.09
CA VAL A 135 -20.01 1.12 19.48
C VAL A 135 -20.16 2.35 20.33
N ALA A 136 -21.15 2.36 21.19
CA ALA A 136 -21.43 3.48 22.10
C ALA A 136 -21.51 3.02 23.55
N SER A 137 -21.03 3.87 24.46
CA SER A 137 -21.21 3.65 25.90
C SER A 137 -22.70 3.65 26.28
N LYS A 138 -23.17 2.60 26.94
CA LYS A 138 -24.57 2.51 27.40
C LYS A 138 -25.02 3.72 28.20
N ASN A 139 -24.15 4.23 29.06
CA ASN A 139 -24.48 5.35 29.94
C ASN A 139 -24.48 6.69 29.21
N LYS A 140 -23.49 6.92 28.32
CA LYS A 140 -23.36 8.19 27.58
C LYS A 140 -24.34 8.27 26.40
N ALA A 141 -24.74 7.14 25.84
CA ALA A 141 -25.63 7.05 24.67
C ALA A 141 -27.04 6.56 25.02
N ALA A 142 -27.46 6.69 26.28
CA ALA A 142 -28.80 6.30 26.71
C ALA A 142 -29.86 7.02 25.85
N GLY A 143 -30.78 6.25 25.25
CA GLY A 143 -31.83 6.75 24.35
C GLY A 143 -31.37 7.09 22.91
N MET A 144 -30.09 6.95 22.57
CA MET A 144 -29.59 7.13 21.21
C MET A 144 -29.62 5.81 20.45
N THR A 145 -30.74 5.52 19.79
CA THR A 145 -30.99 4.22 19.14
C THR A 145 -30.82 4.25 17.61
N SER A 146 -30.60 5.43 17.03
CA SER A 146 -30.40 5.59 15.59
C SER A 146 -29.13 6.36 15.30
N LEU A 147 -28.60 6.23 14.07
CA LEU A 147 -27.41 6.95 13.66
C LEU A 147 -27.59 8.47 13.73
N GLU A 148 -28.80 8.95 13.38
CA GLU A 148 -29.15 10.38 13.42
C GLU A 148 -29.06 10.96 14.82
N ALA A 149 -29.36 10.17 15.85
CA ALA A 149 -29.26 10.60 17.25
C ALA A 149 -27.85 10.99 17.65
N PHE A 150 -26.84 10.47 16.98
CA PHE A 150 -25.43 10.80 17.17
C PHE A 150 -24.97 11.99 16.31
N ASN A 151 -25.74 12.42 15.31
CA ASN A 151 -25.36 13.50 14.40
C ASN A 151 -25.76 14.88 14.95
N LYS A 152 -25.16 15.27 16.07
CA LYS A 152 -25.46 16.56 16.72
C LYS A 152 -24.22 17.14 17.39
N PRO A 153 -24.16 18.47 17.60
CA PRO A 153 -23.10 19.10 18.38
C PRO A 153 -22.98 18.50 19.80
N GLY A 154 -21.75 18.39 20.29
CA GLY A 154 -21.44 17.81 21.60
C GLY A 154 -21.31 16.28 21.62
N VAL A 155 -21.65 15.59 20.53
CA VAL A 155 -21.31 14.18 20.37
C VAL A 155 -19.87 14.06 19.87
N VAL A 156 -19.06 13.25 20.55
CA VAL A 156 -17.67 12.97 20.19
C VAL A 156 -17.55 11.53 19.72
N ILE A 157 -17.05 11.35 18.50
CA ILE A 157 -16.77 10.05 17.90
C ILE A 157 -15.27 9.82 17.86
N ALA A 158 -14.82 8.77 18.53
CA ALA A 158 -13.42 8.35 18.49
C ALA A 158 -13.18 7.43 17.28
N ALA A 159 -12.10 7.65 16.54
CA ALA A 159 -11.74 6.82 15.39
C ALA A 159 -10.22 6.76 15.19
N ARG A 160 -9.72 5.67 14.61
CA ARG A 160 -8.31 5.56 14.27
C ARG A 160 -7.97 6.46 13.08
N LEU A 161 -6.89 7.22 13.20
CA LEU A 161 -6.40 8.13 12.16
C LEU A 161 -6.11 7.38 10.84
N GLY A 162 -6.60 7.92 9.72
CA GLY A 162 -6.43 7.31 8.38
C GLY A 162 -7.33 6.11 8.10
N SER A 163 -8.22 5.73 9.03
CA SER A 163 -9.17 4.64 8.85
C SER A 163 -10.40 5.05 8.04
N THR A 164 -11.13 4.06 7.53
CA THR A 164 -12.45 4.26 6.89
C THR A 164 -13.51 4.78 7.87
N ALA A 165 -13.33 4.56 9.18
CA ALA A 165 -14.21 5.08 10.21
C ALA A 165 -14.23 6.62 10.21
N VAL A 166 -13.09 7.28 10.04
CA VAL A 166 -13.02 8.75 9.93
C VAL A 166 -13.81 9.23 8.71
N THR A 167 -13.67 8.56 7.56
CA THR A 167 -14.40 8.90 6.33
C THR A 167 -15.91 8.70 6.51
N ALA A 168 -16.31 7.59 7.11
CA ALA A 168 -17.71 7.30 7.39
C ALA A 168 -18.32 8.32 8.36
N THR A 169 -17.62 8.65 9.45
CA THR A 169 -18.09 9.65 10.42
C THR A 169 -18.29 11.01 9.76
N LYS A 170 -17.33 11.48 8.97
CA LYS A 170 -17.47 12.75 8.23
C LYS A 170 -18.67 12.76 7.29
N LYS A 171 -18.97 11.63 6.67
CA LYS A 171 -20.07 11.50 5.71
C LYS A 171 -21.44 11.43 6.39
N TYR A 172 -21.58 10.63 7.44
CA TYR A 172 -22.87 10.31 8.03
C TYR A 172 -23.17 11.06 9.32
N LEU A 173 -22.14 11.57 9.99
CA LEU A 173 -22.25 12.31 11.27
C LEU A 173 -21.52 13.65 11.19
N PRO A 174 -21.80 14.51 10.18
CA PRO A 174 -21.03 15.74 9.94
C PRO A 174 -21.14 16.79 11.07
N LYS A 175 -22.11 16.67 11.97
CA LYS A 175 -22.29 17.58 13.10
C LYS A 175 -21.58 17.11 14.39
N ALA A 176 -21.11 15.86 14.41
CA ALA A 176 -20.36 15.31 15.54
C ALA A 176 -18.89 15.72 15.47
N GLU A 177 -18.26 15.88 16.62
CA GLU A 177 -16.81 16.06 16.74
C GLU A 177 -16.11 14.70 16.48
N ILE A 178 -15.01 14.69 15.73
CA ILE A 178 -14.20 13.49 15.53
C ILE A 178 -12.90 13.66 16.28
N ARG A 179 -12.62 12.76 17.23
CA ARG A 179 -11.30 12.61 17.85
C ARG A 179 -10.56 11.43 17.22
N MET A 180 -9.39 11.72 16.67
CA MET A 180 -8.60 10.74 15.97
C MET A 180 -7.42 10.28 16.84
N PHE A 181 -7.17 8.97 16.87
CA PHE A 181 -6.10 8.33 17.63
C PHE A 181 -5.22 7.49 16.71
N ASP A 182 -3.94 7.40 17.01
CA ASP A 182 -3.01 6.57 16.25
C ASP A 182 -3.24 5.07 16.46
N ASP A 183 -3.65 4.69 17.68
CA ASP A 183 -3.97 3.31 18.04
C ASP A 183 -5.47 3.12 18.23
N GLU A 184 -6.01 2.04 17.69
CA GLU A 184 -7.43 1.73 17.83
C GLU A 184 -7.84 1.46 19.27
N SER A 185 -6.95 0.85 20.08
CA SER A 185 -7.18 0.64 21.52
C SER A 185 -7.41 1.94 22.30
N GLN A 186 -6.79 3.04 21.89
CA GLN A 186 -7.01 4.36 22.50
C GLN A 186 -8.38 4.94 22.13
N ALA A 187 -8.91 4.59 20.97
CA ALA A 187 -10.24 5.05 20.54
C ALA A 187 -11.38 4.40 21.34
N TYR A 188 -11.14 3.28 22.01
CA TYR A 188 -12.13 2.58 22.82
C TYR A 188 -12.17 3.00 24.30
N GLN A 189 -11.22 3.80 24.76
CA GLN A 189 -11.13 4.34 26.13
C GLN A 189 -11.88 5.68 26.25
#